data_9803b456495dffcc48a0d9e1621e2216
#
_entry.id   9803b456495dffcc48a0d9e1621e2216
#
_cell.length_a   1.000
_cell.length_b   1.000
_cell.length_c   1.000
_cell.angle_alpha   90.00
_cell.angle_beta   90.00
_cell.angle_gamma   90.00
#
_symmetry.space_group_name_H-M   'P 1'
#
loop_
_entity.id
_entity.type
_entity.pdbx_description
1 polymer ?
#
loop_
_entity_poly.entity_id
_entity_poly.type
_entity_poly.pdbx_seq_one_letter_code
_entity_poly.pdbx_strand_id
1 'polypeptide(L)'
;EILEEVARYEEILTRHRLVVKVPHTGPLSADTAGDLLKGNGLLRKRYNSGAPRDMLRGHALARQLHDLGHRVNFTLMFEPHQTPLALQARPYFINAFVRHRADATRRMRGFVAAYDATSDEQFVADLRDYLVRMDYLGTDEKALDLLTVLRLTRTLLRQRDDGPDDGMDSVRRSLRWLSTTHLPETRLIVCSM
;
A
#
# COMPACT_ATOMS: atom_id res chain seq x y z
N GLU A 1 23.18 -1.27 -12.33
CA GLU A 1 22.96 -2.50 -11.54
C GLU A 1 21.62 -3.15 -11.90
N ILE A 2 20.43 -2.60 -11.53
CA ILE A 2 19.13 -3.23 -11.85
C ILE A 2 18.93 -3.42 -13.37
N LEU A 3 19.25 -2.43 -14.19
CA LEU A 3 19.11 -2.52 -15.64
C LEU A 3 20.07 -3.55 -16.25
N GLU A 4 21.27 -3.70 -15.70
CA GLU A 4 22.25 -4.71 -16.12
C GLU A 4 21.77 -6.12 -15.76
N GLU A 5 21.16 -6.28 -14.57
CA GLU A 5 20.53 -7.55 -14.17
C GLU A 5 19.35 -7.91 -15.07
N VAL A 6 18.49 -6.95 -15.41
CA VAL A 6 17.36 -7.16 -16.31
C VAL A 6 17.86 -7.66 -17.68
N ALA A 7 18.86 -6.99 -18.27
CA ALA A 7 19.46 -7.41 -19.54
C ALA A 7 20.03 -8.85 -19.46
N ARG A 8 20.73 -9.18 -18.38
CA ARG A 8 21.25 -10.53 -18.15
C ARG A 8 20.16 -11.58 -18.03
N TYR A 9 19.03 -11.27 -17.36
CA TYR A 9 17.90 -12.20 -17.27
C TYR A 9 17.20 -12.38 -18.63
N GLU A 10 17.14 -11.38 -19.48
CA GLU A 10 16.57 -11.50 -20.81
C GLU A 10 17.40 -12.45 -21.70
N GLU A 11 18.71 -12.41 -21.59
CA GLU A 11 19.59 -13.37 -22.28
C GLU A 11 19.35 -14.82 -21.85
N ILE A 12 19.04 -15.05 -20.57
CA ILE A 12 18.82 -16.39 -20.00
C ILE A 12 17.39 -16.87 -20.26
N LEU A 13 16.40 -15.98 -20.14
CA LEU A 13 14.97 -16.29 -20.17
C LEU A 13 14.35 -16.10 -21.55
N THR A 14 15.02 -16.49 -22.62
CA THR A 14 14.61 -16.27 -24.02
C THR A 14 13.22 -16.81 -24.38
N ARG A 15 12.70 -17.79 -23.64
CA ARG A 15 11.36 -18.38 -23.85
C ARG A 15 10.29 -17.85 -22.90
N HIS A 16 10.64 -16.89 -22.04
CA HIS A 16 9.74 -16.37 -21.01
C HIS A 16 9.58 -14.87 -21.17
N ARG A 17 8.45 -14.37 -20.70
CA ARG A 17 8.22 -12.92 -20.62
C ARG A 17 8.74 -12.43 -19.29
N LEU A 18 9.79 -11.63 -19.32
CA LEU A 18 10.29 -10.97 -18.13
C LEU A 18 9.34 -9.84 -17.70
N VAL A 19 8.99 -9.82 -16.43
CA VAL A 19 8.25 -8.72 -15.81
C VAL A 19 9.02 -8.28 -14.56
N VAL A 20 9.53 -7.06 -14.58
CA VAL A 20 10.33 -6.52 -13.49
C VAL A 20 9.40 -6.05 -12.37
N LYS A 21 9.54 -6.63 -11.17
CA LYS A 21 8.74 -6.24 -10.02
C LYS A 21 9.41 -5.07 -9.30
N VAL A 22 8.73 -3.95 -9.27
CA VAL A 22 9.23 -2.70 -8.69
C VAL A 22 8.27 -2.23 -7.59
N PRO A 23 8.77 -1.87 -6.40
CA PRO A 23 7.95 -1.19 -5.39
C PRO A 23 7.51 0.18 -5.92
N HIS A 24 6.23 0.50 -5.72
CA HIS A 24 5.66 1.72 -6.28
C HIS A 24 6.20 2.99 -5.62
N THR A 25 6.17 3.02 -4.29
CA THR A 25 6.58 4.18 -3.48
C THR A 25 7.40 3.74 -2.28
N GLY A 26 8.09 4.71 -1.69
CA GLY A 26 8.90 4.52 -0.50
C GLY A 26 10.38 4.42 -0.79
N PRO A 27 11.21 4.80 0.19
CA PRO A 27 12.67 4.74 0.11
C PRO A 27 13.12 3.27 0.26
N LEU A 28 13.22 2.56 -0.86
CA LEU A 28 13.79 1.22 -0.88
C LEU A 28 15.29 1.29 -1.10
N SER A 29 16.02 0.86 -0.10
CA SER A 29 17.45 0.62 -0.15
C SER A 29 17.75 -0.77 0.42
N ALA A 30 18.96 -1.25 0.24
CA ALA A 30 19.42 -2.48 0.90
C ALA A 30 19.23 -2.42 2.41
N ASP A 31 19.43 -1.24 3.01
CA ASP A 31 19.29 -1.02 4.46
C ASP A 31 17.84 -1.10 4.95
N THR A 32 16.87 -0.74 4.08
CA THR A 32 15.44 -0.78 4.42
C THR A 32 14.77 -2.09 4.02
N ALA A 33 15.40 -2.90 3.19
CA ALA A 33 14.86 -4.19 2.75
C ALA A 33 14.57 -5.14 3.91
N GLY A 34 15.40 -5.15 4.95
CA GLY A 34 15.19 -5.94 6.16
C GLY A 34 13.91 -5.58 6.92
N ASP A 35 13.49 -4.33 6.88
CA ASP A 35 12.23 -3.87 7.48
C ASP A 35 11.03 -4.31 6.66
N LEU A 36 11.15 -4.41 5.33
CA LEU A 36 10.12 -4.93 4.45
C LEU A 36 9.81 -6.39 4.74
N LEU A 37 10.81 -7.18 5.09
CA LEU A 37 10.65 -8.59 5.41
C LEU A 37 9.99 -8.83 6.78
N LYS A 38 9.93 -7.81 7.63
CA LYS A 38 9.31 -7.87 8.96
C LYS A 38 7.79 -7.66 8.98
N GLY A 39 7.11 -7.90 7.87
CA GLY A 39 5.65 -7.91 7.79
C GLY A 39 5.01 -6.51 7.84
N ASN A 40 4.44 -6.11 8.96
CA ASN A 40 3.68 -4.86 9.09
C ASN A 40 4.48 -3.58 8.77
N GLY A 41 5.79 -3.65 8.66
CA GLY A 41 6.63 -2.53 8.22
C GLY A 41 6.27 -1.98 6.84
N LEU A 42 5.68 -2.81 5.97
CA LEU A 42 5.26 -2.44 4.62
C LEU A 42 4.14 -1.40 4.57
N LEU A 43 3.39 -1.23 5.65
CA LEU A 43 2.24 -0.33 5.72
C LEU A 43 2.57 1.02 6.38
N ARG A 44 3.78 1.21 6.84
CA ARG A 44 4.14 2.41 7.60
C ARG A 44 4.23 3.63 6.68
N LYS A 45 3.62 4.74 7.09
CA LYS A 45 3.73 6.05 6.42
C LYS A 45 5.18 6.49 6.20
N ARG A 46 6.12 6.06 7.04
CA ARG A 46 7.54 6.38 6.87
C ARG A 46 8.13 5.87 5.54
N TYR A 47 7.53 4.85 4.93
CA TYR A 47 7.90 4.44 3.57
C TYR A 47 7.43 5.44 2.51
N ASN A 48 6.46 6.28 2.87
CA ASN A 48 5.98 7.38 2.07
C ASN A 48 6.49 8.74 2.59
N SER A 49 7.32 8.75 3.63
CA SER A 49 7.97 9.93 4.18
C SER A 49 9.43 10.01 3.71
N GLY A 50 9.87 11.20 3.37
CA GLY A 50 11.23 11.45 2.88
C GLY A 50 11.25 12.49 1.78
N ALA A 51 12.41 12.72 1.18
CA ALA A 51 12.51 13.60 0.04
C ALA A 51 11.68 13.04 -1.13
N PRO A 52 10.94 13.88 -1.88
CA PRO A 52 10.11 13.43 -3.00
C PRO A 52 10.88 12.56 -4.00
N ARG A 53 12.16 12.85 -4.21
CA ARG A 53 13.06 12.06 -5.06
C ARG A 53 13.17 10.60 -4.60
N ASP A 54 13.29 10.39 -3.30
CA ASP A 54 13.46 9.04 -2.74
C ASP A 54 12.12 8.31 -2.68
N MET A 55 11.05 9.02 -2.37
CA MET A 55 9.69 8.46 -2.35
C MET A 55 9.27 7.94 -3.72
N LEU A 56 9.64 8.62 -4.79
CA LEU A 56 9.28 8.29 -6.17
C LEU A 56 10.34 7.47 -6.91
N ARG A 57 11.33 6.95 -6.21
CA ARG A 57 12.44 6.20 -6.82
C ARG A 57 11.97 4.98 -7.61
N GLY A 58 11.05 4.21 -7.04
CA GLY A 58 10.44 3.06 -7.72
C GLY A 58 9.63 3.50 -8.94
N HIS A 59 8.90 4.59 -8.84
CA HIS A 59 8.14 5.15 -9.97
C HIS A 59 9.09 5.60 -11.11
N ALA A 60 10.16 6.31 -10.78
CA ALA A 60 11.16 6.75 -11.77
C ALA A 60 11.84 5.55 -12.47
N LEU A 61 12.21 4.51 -11.70
CA LEU A 61 12.76 3.28 -12.24
C LEU A 61 11.77 2.56 -13.19
N ALA A 62 10.51 2.49 -12.79
CA ALA A 62 9.48 1.86 -13.61
C ALA A 62 9.28 2.58 -14.96
N ARG A 63 9.30 3.90 -14.97
CA ARG A 63 9.27 4.69 -16.21
C ARG A 63 10.48 4.39 -17.10
N GLN A 64 11.67 4.38 -16.51
CA GLN A 64 12.90 4.08 -17.24
C GLN A 64 12.86 2.67 -17.85
N LEU A 65 12.40 1.67 -17.09
CA LEU A 65 12.23 0.30 -17.59
C LEU A 65 11.20 0.24 -18.72
N HIS A 66 10.07 0.93 -18.56
CA HIS A 66 9.05 1.00 -19.61
C HIS A 66 9.59 1.63 -20.90
N ASP A 67 10.32 2.73 -20.80
CA ASP A 67 10.91 3.44 -21.95
C ASP A 67 11.97 2.58 -22.68
N LEU A 68 12.56 1.61 -21.96
CA LEU A 68 13.46 0.59 -22.54
C LEU A 68 12.71 -0.65 -23.08
N GLY A 69 11.38 -0.67 -23.03
CA GLY A 69 10.54 -1.76 -23.56
C GLY A 69 10.27 -2.89 -22.57
N HIS A 70 10.70 -2.79 -21.31
CA HIS A 70 10.47 -3.82 -20.30
C HIS A 70 9.08 -3.69 -19.67
N ARG A 71 8.51 -4.85 -19.31
CA ARG A 71 7.25 -4.89 -18.55
C ARG A 71 7.52 -4.70 -17.07
N VAL A 72 6.72 -3.86 -16.45
CA VAL A 72 6.83 -3.56 -15.02
C VAL A 72 5.59 -4.03 -14.27
N ASN A 73 5.83 -4.63 -13.10
CA ASN A 73 4.80 -4.94 -12.10
C ASN A 73 5.02 -4.06 -10.88
N PHE A 74 4.16 -3.07 -10.65
CA PHE A 74 4.17 -2.32 -9.41
C PHE A 74 3.62 -3.14 -8.26
N THR A 75 4.44 -3.29 -7.22
CA THR A 75 4.06 -3.95 -5.96
C THR A 75 4.00 -2.95 -4.80
N LEU A 76 3.61 -3.42 -3.62
CA LEU A 76 3.47 -2.62 -2.41
C LEU A 76 2.47 -1.45 -2.58
N MET A 77 1.39 -1.73 -3.30
CA MET A 77 0.29 -0.81 -3.49
C MET A 77 -0.83 -1.17 -2.50
N PHE A 78 -0.86 -0.48 -1.38
CA PHE A 78 -1.80 -0.72 -0.29
C PHE A 78 -2.96 0.28 -0.28
N GLU A 79 -2.72 1.48 -0.82
CA GLU A 79 -3.68 2.56 -0.77
C GLU A 79 -4.22 2.91 -2.16
N PRO A 80 -5.51 3.22 -2.27
CA PRO A 80 -6.15 3.51 -3.56
C PRO A 80 -5.52 4.66 -4.34
N HIS A 81 -4.95 5.65 -3.65
CA HIS A 81 -4.32 6.81 -4.30
C HIS A 81 -3.01 6.47 -5.03
N GLN A 82 -2.40 5.31 -4.72
CA GLN A 82 -1.19 4.87 -5.43
C GLN A 82 -1.50 4.48 -6.88
N THR A 83 -2.72 4.03 -7.17
CA THR A 83 -3.11 3.60 -8.51
C THR A 83 -2.99 4.71 -9.56
N PRO A 84 -3.63 5.89 -9.44
CA PRO A 84 -3.51 6.93 -10.46
C PRO A 84 -2.07 7.41 -10.66
N LEU A 85 -1.25 7.40 -9.62
CA LEU A 85 0.15 7.70 -9.74
C LEU A 85 0.91 6.61 -10.51
N ALA A 86 0.68 5.34 -10.19
CA ALA A 86 1.32 4.20 -10.85
C ALA A 86 1.01 4.16 -12.36
N LEU A 87 -0.22 4.47 -12.74
CA LEU A 87 -0.65 4.45 -14.15
C LEU A 87 0.11 5.45 -15.03
N GLN A 88 0.67 6.52 -14.45
CA GLN A 88 1.51 7.46 -15.20
C GLN A 88 2.81 6.83 -15.71
N ALA A 89 3.30 5.77 -15.09
CA ALA A 89 4.46 5.01 -15.55
C ALA A 89 4.11 3.88 -16.52
N ARG A 90 2.85 3.76 -16.93
CA ARG A 90 2.35 2.74 -17.87
C ARG A 90 2.78 1.32 -17.52
N PRO A 91 2.55 0.83 -16.28
CA PRO A 91 2.96 -0.49 -15.88
C PRO A 91 2.16 -1.57 -16.61
N TYR A 92 2.75 -2.76 -16.74
CA TYR A 92 2.03 -3.94 -17.23
C TYR A 92 1.10 -4.51 -16.14
N PHE A 93 1.56 -4.51 -14.89
CA PHE A 93 0.75 -4.87 -13.74
C PHE A 93 0.77 -3.79 -12.66
N ILE A 94 -0.39 -3.60 -12.03
CA ILE A 94 -0.55 -2.93 -10.74
C ILE A 94 -1.14 -3.92 -9.73
N ASN A 95 -0.78 -3.76 -8.46
CA ASN A 95 -1.26 -4.64 -7.41
C ASN A 95 -2.25 -3.93 -6.48
N ALA A 96 -3.23 -4.66 -5.96
CA ALA A 96 -4.05 -4.22 -4.85
C ALA A 96 -3.98 -5.28 -3.73
N PHE A 97 -3.48 -4.88 -2.57
CA PHE A 97 -3.35 -5.75 -1.40
C PHE A 97 -4.59 -5.61 -0.51
N VAL A 98 -5.43 -6.63 -0.52
CA VAL A 98 -6.74 -6.58 0.14
C VAL A 98 -6.70 -7.02 1.60
N ARG A 99 -5.94 -8.06 1.93
CA ARG A 99 -5.93 -8.66 3.27
C ARG A 99 -5.52 -7.68 4.35
N HIS A 100 -4.45 -6.93 4.14
CA HIS A 100 -3.98 -5.94 5.13
C HIS A 100 -5.05 -4.93 5.51
N ARG A 101 -5.78 -4.44 4.49
CA ARG A 101 -6.83 -3.45 4.69
C ARG A 101 -8.03 -4.05 5.42
N ALA A 102 -8.44 -5.25 5.04
CA ALA A 102 -9.52 -5.99 5.71
C ALA A 102 -9.17 -6.31 7.16
N ASP A 103 -7.95 -6.79 7.42
CA ASP A 103 -7.50 -7.12 8.77
C ASP A 103 -7.37 -5.88 9.65
N ALA A 104 -6.87 -4.77 9.11
CA ALA A 104 -6.80 -3.50 9.84
C ALA A 104 -8.18 -2.99 10.23
N THR A 105 -9.14 -3.03 9.31
CA THR A 105 -10.52 -2.64 9.56
C THR A 105 -11.18 -3.53 10.62
N ARG A 106 -11.04 -4.84 10.47
CA ARG A 106 -11.58 -5.81 11.45
C ARG A 106 -11.03 -5.56 12.85
N ARG A 107 -9.73 -5.28 12.96
CA ARG A 107 -9.08 -4.99 14.24
C ARG A 107 -9.58 -3.70 14.87
N MET A 108 -9.68 -2.62 14.10
CA MET A 108 -10.24 -1.35 14.58
C MET A 108 -11.69 -1.52 15.07
N ARG A 109 -12.51 -2.25 14.30
CA ARG A 109 -13.90 -2.57 14.72
C ARG A 109 -13.93 -3.37 16.03
N GLY A 110 -13.04 -4.35 16.19
CA GLY A 110 -12.94 -5.13 17.42
C GLY A 110 -12.67 -4.27 18.65
N PHE A 111 -11.73 -3.34 18.58
CA PHE A 111 -11.46 -2.41 19.69
C PHE A 111 -12.65 -1.51 20.00
N VAL A 112 -13.28 -0.92 18.97
CA VAL A 112 -14.44 -0.06 19.13
C VAL A 112 -15.61 -0.83 19.73
N ALA A 113 -15.90 -2.03 19.24
CA ALA A 113 -16.98 -2.87 19.76
C ALA A 113 -16.73 -3.31 21.21
N ALA A 114 -15.49 -3.63 21.56
CA ALA A 114 -15.14 -3.98 22.95
C ALA A 114 -15.33 -2.79 23.89
N TYR A 115 -14.93 -1.59 23.50
CA TYR A 115 -15.19 -0.38 24.27
C TYR A 115 -16.69 -0.09 24.39
N ASP A 116 -17.44 -0.20 23.30
CA ASP A 116 -18.90 0.07 23.31
C ASP A 116 -19.65 -0.92 24.22
N ALA A 117 -19.15 -2.14 24.37
CA ALA A 117 -19.74 -3.16 25.23
C ALA A 117 -19.37 -3.02 26.71
N THR A 118 -18.18 -2.52 27.03
CA THR A 118 -17.61 -2.56 28.39
C THR A 118 -17.39 -1.19 29.01
N SER A 119 -17.31 -0.14 28.19
CA SER A 119 -16.84 1.21 28.56
C SER A 119 -15.43 1.23 29.18
N ASP A 120 -14.63 0.16 28.95
CA ASP A 120 -13.27 0.08 29.42
C ASP A 120 -12.33 0.86 28.48
N GLU A 121 -11.77 1.95 28.99
CA GLU A 121 -10.87 2.84 28.27
C GLU A 121 -9.58 2.15 27.81
N GLN A 122 -9.23 1.00 28.40
CA GLN A 122 -8.04 0.26 27.97
C GLN A 122 -8.15 -0.17 26.51
N PHE A 123 -9.33 -0.54 26.02
CA PHE A 123 -9.51 -0.87 24.61
C PHE A 123 -9.24 0.31 23.66
N VAL A 124 -9.53 1.53 24.09
CA VAL A 124 -9.23 2.73 23.30
C VAL A 124 -7.74 3.09 23.38
N ALA A 125 -7.10 2.85 24.53
CA ALA A 125 -5.66 3.00 24.66
C ALA A 125 -4.91 2.01 23.75
N ASP A 126 -5.33 0.75 23.74
CA ASP A 126 -4.79 -0.30 22.87
C ASP A 126 -5.04 0.02 21.38
N LEU A 127 -6.22 0.56 21.06
CA LEU A 127 -6.53 1.06 19.72
C LEU A 127 -5.58 2.18 19.29
N ARG A 128 -5.32 3.16 20.16
CA ARG A 128 -4.37 4.24 19.89
C ARG A 128 -2.97 3.69 19.58
N ASP A 129 -2.48 2.79 20.41
CA ASP A 129 -1.18 2.15 20.22
C ASP A 129 -1.13 1.33 18.92
N TYR A 130 -2.23 0.68 18.58
CA TYR A 130 -2.38 -0.01 17.30
C TYR A 130 -2.32 0.97 16.13
N LEU A 131 -3.06 2.07 16.16
CA LEU A 131 -3.08 3.07 15.09
C LEU A 131 -1.72 3.73 14.89
N VAL A 132 -0.98 4.02 15.97
CA VAL A 132 0.40 4.53 15.88
C VAL A 132 1.33 3.48 15.27
N ARG A 133 1.26 2.23 15.72
CA ARG A 133 2.08 1.13 15.18
C ARG A 133 1.83 0.87 13.70
N MET A 134 0.58 1.06 13.24
CA MET A 134 0.17 0.87 11.86
C MET A 134 0.26 2.15 11.02
N ASP A 135 0.87 3.20 11.56
CA ASP A 135 1.04 4.52 10.93
C ASP A 135 -0.28 5.20 10.45
N TYR A 136 -1.40 4.86 11.06
CA TYR A 136 -2.66 5.62 10.90
C TYR A 136 -2.64 6.92 11.72
N LEU A 137 -1.90 6.93 12.81
CA LEU A 137 -1.56 8.12 13.60
C LEU A 137 -0.05 8.31 13.61
N GLY A 138 0.40 9.55 13.58
CA GLY A 138 1.81 9.90 13.74
C GLY A 138 2.29 9.66 15.18
N THR A 139 3.61 9.64 15.36
CA THR A 139 4.20 9.50 16.69
C THR A 139 3.93 10.71 17.60
N ASP A 140 3.77 11.88 17.02
CA ASP A 140 3.34 13.11 17.65
C ASP A 140 1.86 13.07 18.08
N GLU A 141 1.03 12.28 17.38
CA GLU A 141 -0.37 12.07 17.70
C GLU A 141 -0.59 10.97 18.77
N LYS A 142 0.48 10.34 19.25
CA LYS A 142 0.40 9.33 20.32
C LYS A 142 -0.17 9.91 21.64
N ALA A 143 -0.08 11.21 21.83
CA ALA A 143 -0.63 11.91 23.00
C ALA A 143 -2.10 12.31 22.85
N LEU A 144 -2.76 11.99 21.73
CA LEU A 144 -4.19 12.27 21.57
C LEU A 144 -5.01 11.61 22.67
N ASP A 145 -6.00 12.37 23.17
CA ASP A 145 -6.94 11.85 24.14
C ASP A 145 -7.79 10.71 23.55
N LEU A 146 -8.26 9.82 24.41
CA LEU A 146 -8.95 8.60 24.01
C LEU A 146 -10.25 8.86 23.24
N LEU A 147 -10.99 9.92 23.60
CA LEU A 147 -12.24 10.27 22.90
C LEU A 147 -11.96 10.75 21.48
N THR A 148 -10.90 11.51 21.30
CA THR A 148 -10.45 11.93 19.95
C THR A 148 -10.04 10.72 19.12
N VAL A 149 -9.27 9.79 19.67
CA VAL A 149 -8.87 8.54 18.98
C VAL A 149 -10.11 7.74 18.58
N LEU A 150 -11.06 7.56 19.49
CA LEU A 150 -12.30 6.83 19.21
C LEU A 150 -13.12 7.50 18.10
N ARG A 151 -13.27 8.82 18.14
CA ARG A 151 -13.99 9.58 17.12
C ARG A 151 -13.33 9.49 15.75
N LEU A 152 -12.01 9.63 15.69
CA LEU A 152 -11.24 9.49 14.44
C LEU A 152 -11.39 8.08 13.86
N THR A 153 -11.29 7.05 14.70
CA THR A 153 -11.45 5.66 14.27
C THR A 153 -12.84 5.39 13.74
N ARG A 154 -13.89 5.84 14.45
CA ARG A 154 -15.28 5.71 13.99
C ARG A 154 -15.52 6.44 12.67
N THR A 155 -14.91 7.60 12.47
CA THR A 155 -14.97 8.32 11.19
C THR A 155 -14.29 7.55 10.07
N LEU A 156 -13.09 7.02 10.33
CA LEU A 156 -12.36 6.19 9.37
C LEU A 156 -13.15 4.92 8.99
N LEU A 157 -13.73 4.25 9.98
CA LEU A 157 -14.57 3.07 9.75
C LEU A 157 -15.79 3.40 8.90
N ARG A 158 -16.50 4.49 9.19
CA ARG A 158 -17.64 4.94 8.34
C ARG A 158 -17.23 5.22 6.91
N GLN A 159 -16.10 5.87 6.68
CA GLN A 159 -15.58 6.12 5.33
C GLN A 159 -15.29 4.81 4.57
N ARG A 160 -14.93 3.75 5.29
CA ARG A 160 -14.73 2.41 4.73
C ARG A 160 -16.04 1.66 4.52
N ASP A 161 -17.08 1.98 5.30
CA ASP A 161 -18.40 1.34 5.26
C ASP A 161 -19.34 1.89 4.16
N ASP A 162 -19.05 3.05 3.58
CA ASP A 162 -19.81 3.61 2.44
C ASP A 162 -19.74 2.75 1.15
N GLY A 163 -19.12 1.64 1.24
CA GLY A 163 -19.17 0.48 0.36
C GLY A 163 -18.98 -0.76 1.22
N PRO A 164 -19.27 -1.96 0.75
CA PRO A 164 -18.97 -3.15 1.53
C PRO A 164 -17.48 -3.19 1.81
N ASP A 165 -17.11 -2.91 3.07
CA ASP A 165 -15.72 -2.95 3.52
C ASP A 165 -15.30 -4.40 3.78
N ASP A 166 -15.15 -5.09 2.68
CA ASP A 166 -14.63 -6.45 2.58
C ASP A 166 -13.12 -6.46 2.25
N GLY A 167 -12.46 -5.31 2.37
CA GLY A 167 -11.08 -5.10 1.94
C GLY A 167 -10.93 -4.86 0.44
N MET A 168 -12.03 -4.86 -0.31
CA MET A 168 -12.04 -4.74 -1.78
C MET A 168 -12.18 -3.29 -2.28
N ASP A 169 -12.29 -2.31 -1.41
CA ASP A 169 -12.46 -0.91 -1.81
C ASP A 169 -11.29 -0.39 -2.66
N SER A 170 -10.05 -0.79 -2.35
CA SER A 170 -8.87 -0.46 -3.16
C SER A 170 -8.93 -1.10 -4.55
N VAL A 171 -9.42 -2.34 -4.65
CA VAL A 171 -9.62 -3.04 -5.92
C VAL A 171 -10.67 -2.30 -6.77
N ARG A 172 -11.84 -2.00 -6.19
CA ARG A 172 -12.90 -1.29 -6.90
C ARG A 172 -12.46 0.08 -7.42
N ARG A 173 -11.72 0.84 -6.60
CA ARG A 173 -11.18 2.13 -7.01
C ARG A 173 -10.12 1.98 -8.11
N SER A 174 -9.22 1.00 -7.99
CA SER A 174 -8.21 0.71 -9.01
C SER A 174 -8.83 0.30 -10.34
N LEU A 175 -9.87 -0.55 -10.33
CA LEU A 175 -10.62 -0.92 -11.54
C LEU A 175 -11.30 0.30 -12.18
N ARG A 176 -11.88 1.18 -11.37
CA ARG A 176 -12.49 2.43 -11.87
C ARG A 176 -11.45 3.31 -12.57
N TRP A 177 -10.25 3.47 -11.99
CA TRP A 177 -9.17 4.19 -12.65
C TRP A 177 -8.74 3.52 -13.95
N LEU A 178 -8.57 2.20 -13.96
CA LEU A 178 -8.22 1.46 -15.17
C LEU A 178 -9.26 1.60 -16.26
N SER A 179 -10.55 1.62 -15.93
CA SER A 179 -11.63 1.77 -16.91
C SER A 179 -11.68 3.15 -17.57
N THR A 180 -11.10 4.17 -16.92
CA THR A 180 -11.05 5.55 -17.42
C THR A 180 -9.72 5.90 -18.11
N THR A 181 -8.72 5.02 -18.03
CA THR A 181 -7.42 5.21 -18.68
C THR A 181 -7.33 4.42 -19.98
N HIS A 182 -6.64 4.99 -20.96
CA HIS A 182 -6.38 4.30 -22.23
C HIS A 182 -5.08 3.47 -22.16
N LEU A 183 -5.03 2.52 -21.22
CA LEU A 183 -3.91 1.62 -21.01
C LEU A 183 -4.34 0.16 -21.16
N PRO A 184 -4.58 -0.31 -22.43
CA PRO A 184 -5.18 -1.61 -22.69
C PRO A 184 -4.33 -2.80 -22.24
N GLU A 185 -3.03 -2.61 -22.05
CA GLU A 185 -2.13 -3.67 -21.59
C GLU A 185 -1.99 -3.75 -20.07
N THR A 186 -2.36 -2.69 -19.35
CA THR A 186 -2.26 -2.70 -17.89
C THR A 186 -3.32 -3.61 -17.26
N ARG A 187 -2.91 -4.45 -16.32
CA ARG A 187 -3.76 -5.39 -15.61
C ARG A 187 -3.63 -5.18 -14.10
N LEU A 188 -4.73 -5.42 -13.39
CA LEU A 188 -4.75 -5.43 -11.92
C LEU A 188 -4.52 -6.84 -11.40
N ILE A 189 -3.60 -6.99 -10.47
CA ILE A 189 -3.42 -8.20 -9.67
C ILE A 189 -3.95 -7.94 -8.27
N VAL A 190 -4.94 -8.72 -7.86
CA VAL A 190 -5.45 -8.69 -6.48
C VAL A 190 -4.60 -9.64 -5.65
N CYS A 191 -3.96 -9.10 -4.61
CA CYS A 191 -3.01 -9.82 -3.78
C CYS A 191 -3.58 -10.02 -2.37
N SER A 192 -3.35 -11.22 -1.85
CA SER A 192 -3.56 -11.55 -0.44
C SER A 192 -2.25 -12.13 0.10
N MET A 193 -1.68 -11.50 1.12
CA MET A 193 -0.53 -12.02 1.88
C MET A 193 -0.96 -12.36 3.30
#